data_a842a1b0dba7edbe90909ec7109cd38e
#
_entry.id   a842a1b0dba7edbe90909ec7109cd38e
#
_cell.length_a   1.000
_cell.length_b   1.000
_cell.length_c   1.000
_cell.angle_alpha   90.00
_cell.angle_beta   90.00
_cell.angle_gamma   90.00
#
_symmetry.space_group_name_H-M   'P 1'
#
loop_
_entity.id
_entity.type
_entity.pdbx_description
1 polymer ?
#
loop_
_entity_poly.entity_id
_entity_poly.type
_entity_poly.pdbx_seq_one_letter_code
_entity_poly.pdbx_strand_id
1 'polypeptide(L)'
;MFHTSGTKHGSYSVGMTVLVVAVIIVLNLVVGQIPEAYRNIDVSSTKIYDISDTSKDLLKGLDDKIDMKVLAVKDETDDRITTFISKYAALSDKIKVEWIDPVLHPSALTEYNTSQNTIYVSCEATGKSTTISFDKILVSDSSSYYYSGSSSYTSFDGEGQLSSAVNYVTSDVQKKIYTVTGHGEDSLSTTITDLMTKNNYTTEELNLLMTDSIPDDCDLLLMDGPTNDLSDDEVSLLSGYLGEGGKVMCLLGDTGLASLPKLAGLLKDYGIEGADGYIADPQRCYQNQPYYIFPVMNLSGDMADGISSQMVLLMNSRGLTTTDPARDTITTSAFMTTSEQAYAVTEEDQKQGTYDLGVVATETISSDSKESRLTVISAGSLIDQQITDAFSQLENTQVFMNAVTANFDGVTNLSIEAKSLTTEYNTCLLYTSPSPRDIS
;
A
#
# COMPACT_ATOMS: atom_id res chain seq x y z
N MET A 1 -69.13 -41.97 25.47
CA MET A 1 -68.17 -41.88 24.31
C MET A 1 -67.93 -40.43 24.03
N PHE A 2 -66.91 -39.83 24.67
CA PHE A 2 -66.58 -38.43 24.47
C PHE A 2 -65.29 -38.36 23.60
N HIS A 3 -65.44 -38.14 22.31
CA HIS A 3 -64.32 -37.76 21.45
C HIS A 3 -64.24 -36.24 21.48
N THR A 4 -63.38 -35.72 22.34
CA THR A 4 -63.10 -34.31 22.43
C THR A 4 -62.14 -33.93 21.31
N SER A 5 -62.51 -32.96 20.46
CA SER A 5 -61.70 -32.35 19.40
C SER A 5 -60.39 -31.73 19.89
N GLY A 6 -60.24 -31.47 21.19
CA GLY A 6 -59.05 -30.91 21.82
C GLY A 6 -57.79 -31.81 21.79
N THR A 7 -57.98 -33.15 21.76
CA THR A 7 -56.86 -34.10 21.72
C THR A 7 -56.14 -34.14 20.31
N LYS A 8 -56.91 -33.87 19.26
CA LYS A 8 -56.31 -33.82 17.89
C LYS A 8 -55.43 -32.58 17.67
N HIS A 9 -55.86 -31.44 18.22
CA HIS A 9 -55.04 -30.20 18.10
C HIS A 9 -53.78 -30.24 18.99
N GLY A 10 -53.87 -30.89 20.17
CA GLY A 10 -52.68 -31.05 21.03
C GLY A 10 -51.59 -31.96 20.42
N SER A 11 -51.99 -33.10 19.80
CA SER A 11 -51.04 -34.00 19.16
C SER A 11 -50.43 -33.41 17.89
N TYR A 12 -51.18 -32.57 17.15
CA TYR A 12 -50.66 -31.85 15.99
C TYR A 12 -49.63 -30.79 16.39
N SER A 13 -49.90 -30.06 17.49
CA SER A 13 -48.97 -29.05 18.02
C SER A 13 -47.66 -29.68 18.51
N VAL A 14 -47.76 -30.80 19.26
CA VAL A 14 -46.55 -31.51 19.70
C VAL A 14 -45.77 -32.11 18.52
N GLY A 15 -46.44 -32.69 17.52
CA GLY A 15 -45.80 -33.21 16.32
C GLY A 15 -45.09 -32.13 15.52
N MET A 16 -45.68 -30.92 15.39
CA MET A 16 -45.08 -29.78 14.73
C MET A 16 -43.88 -29.26 15.49
N THR A 17 -43.93 -29.19 16.83
CA THR A 17 -42.80 -28.78 17.65
C THR A 17 -41.61 -29.72 17.52
N VAL A 18 -41.85 -31.03 17.54
CA VAL A 18 -40.82 -32.06 17.37
C VAL A 18 -40.18 -31.95 15.97
N LEU A 19 -40.99 -31.71 14.94
CA LEU A 19 -40.52 -31.54 13.58
C LEU A 19 -39.64 -30.28 13.45
N VAL A 20 -40.03 -29.14 14.02
CA VAL A 20 -39.24 -27.90 14.04
C VAL A 20 -37.93 -28.11 14.79
N VAL A 21 -37.94 -28.77 15.94
CA VAL A 21 -36.70 -29.08 16.69
C VAL A 21 -35.80 -30.01 15.89
N ALA A 22 -36.34 -31.03 15.20
CA ALA A 22 -35.56 -31.92 14.35
C ALA A 22 -34.94 -31.17 13.18
N VAL A 23 -35.68 -30.26 12.54
CA VAL A 23 -35.13 -29.39 11.46
C VAL A 23 -34.00 -28.49 11.96
N ILE A 24 -34.15 -27.88 13.16
CA ILE A 24 -33.11 -27.05 13.77
C ILE A 24 -31.84 -27.87 14.04
N ILE A 25 -32.00 -29.10 14.57
CA ILE A 25 -30.88 -30.01 14.84
C ILE A 25 -30.15 -30.37 13.51
N VAL A 26 -30.91 -30.73 12.48
CA VAL A 26 -30.35 -31.08 11.17
C VAL A 26 -29.63 -29.87 10.55
N LEU A 27 -30.23 -28.67 10.61
CA LEU A 27 -29.60 -27.44 10.16
C LEU A 27 -28.29 -27.15 10.90
N ASN A 28 -28.27 -27.30 12.22
CA ASN A 28 -27.06 -27.14 13.01
C ASN A 28 -25.97 -28.16 12.65
N LEU A 29 -26.36 -29.42 12.42
CA LEU A 29 -25.39 -30.44 11.97
C LEU A 29 -24.84 -30.15 10.59
N VAL A 30 -25.66 -29.67 9.64
CA VAL A 30 -25.21 -29.28 8.29
C VAL A 30 -24.31 -28.06 8.35
N VAL A 31 -24.69 -27.03 9.11
CA VAL A 31 -23.87 -25.84 9.30
C VAL A 31 -22.55 -26.19 10.01
N GLY A 32 -22.57 -27.12 10.96
CA GLY A 32 -21.39 -27.62 11.65
C GLY A 32 -20.37 -28.35 10.75
N GLN A 33 -20.80 -28.84 9.56
CA GLN A 33 -19.94 -29.50 8.60
C GLN A 33 -19.35 -28.54 7.55
N ILE A 34 -19.84 -27.31 7.50
CA ILE A 34 -19.23 -26.29 6.63
C ILE A 34 -17.88 -25.89 7.23
N PRO A 35 -16.79 -25.92 6.44
CA PRO A 35 -15.48 -25.45 6.90
C PRO A 35 -15.57 -24.04 7.51
N GLU A 36 -14.83 -23.79 8.58
CA GLU A 36 -14.86 -22.51 9.32
C GLU A 36 -14.60 -21.31 8.42
N ALA A 37 -13.77 -21.47 7.38
CA ALA A 37 -13.48 -20.45 6.39
C ALA A 37 -14.74 -19.89 5.67
N TYR A 38 -15.76 -20.72 5.47
CA TYR A 38 -17.01 -20.33 4.78
C TYR A 38 -18.15 -20.00 5.74
N ARG A 39 -18.03 -20.39 7.02
CA ARG A 39 -19.08 -20.22 8.01
C ARG A 39 -19.11 -18.81 8.62
N ASN A 40 -17.96 -18.13 8.66
CA ASN A 40 -17.84 -16.81 9.26
C ASN A 40 -17.96 -15.73 8.17
N ILE A 41 -19.13 -15.10 8.08
CA ILE A 41 -19.34 -13.93 7.22
C ILE A 41 -18.91 -12.71 8.04
N ASP A 42 -18.00 -11.92 7.49
CA ASP A 42 -17.58 -10.67 8.12
C ASP A 42 -18.72 -9.65 7.99
N VAL A 43 -19.36 -9.34 9.09
CA VAL A 43 -20.39 -8.30 9.21
C VAL A 43 -19.84 -7.06 9.92
N SER A 44 -18.52 -7.02 10.17
CA SER A 44 -17.86 -5.86 10.79
C SER A 44 -17.78 -4.68 9.82
N SER A 45 -17.83 -3.48 10.35
CA SER A 45 -17.62 -2.26 9.56
C SER A 45 -16.18 -2.15 9.04
N THR A 46 -15.25 -2.87 9.67
CA THR A 46 -13.80 -2.81 9.38
C THR A 46 -13.35 -3.82 8.32
N LYS A 47 -14.20 -4.79 7.95
CA LYS A 47 -13.93 -5.81 6.90
C LYS A 47 -12.56 -6.49 7.00
N ILE A 48 -12.11 -6.77 8.22
CA ILE A 48 -10.76 -7.32 8.47
C ILE A 48 -10.53 -8.68 7.82
N TYR A 49 -11.60 -9.43 7.51
CA TYR A 49 -11.53 -10.74 6.88
C TYR A 49 -11.72 -10.72 5.36
N ASP A 50 -11.99 -9.56 4.76
CA ASP A 50 -12.00 -9.43 3.31
C ASP A 50 -10.57 -9.48 2.78
N ILE A 51 -10.33 -10.35 1.82
CA ILE A 51 -9.01 -10.52 1.19
C ILE A 51 -9.07 -9.88 -0.19
N SER A 52 -8.09 -9.04 -0.50
CA SER A 52 -7.99 -8.30 -1.76
C SER A 52 -7.80 -9.24 -2.96
N ASP A 53 -8.08 -8.73 -4.13
CA ASP A 53 -7.83 -9.49 -5.37
C ASP A 53 -6.32 -9.66 -5.61
N THR A 54 -5.49 -8.71 -5.19
CA THR A 54 -4.02 -8.82 -5.21
C THR A 54 -3.54 -10.07 -4.47
N SER A 55 -4.00 -10.27 -3.22
CA SER A 55 -3.67 -11.48 -2.46
C SER A 55 -4.22 -12.75 -3.09
N LYS A 56 -5.46 -12.71 -3.59
CA LYS A 56 -6.07 -13.86 -4.28
C LYS A 56 -5.31 -14.25 -5.53
N ASP A 57 -4.84 -13.29 -6.31
CA ASP A 57 -4.09 -13.55 -7.53
C ASP A 57 -2.68 -14.05 -7.23
N LEU A 58 -2.01 -13.51 -6.20
CA LEU A 58 -0.77 -14.09 -5.67
C LEU A 58 -0.96 -15.57 -5.32
N LEU A 59 -2.02 -15.90 -4.57
CA LEU A 59 -2.26 -17.27 -4.10
C LEU A 59 -2.68 -18.24 -5.21
N LYS A 60 -3.37 -17.77 -6.24
CA LYS A 60 -3.68 -18.58 -7.43
C LYS A 60 -2.46 -18.87 -8.29
N GLY A 61 -1.50 -17.94 -8.32
CA GLY A 61 -0.25 -18.06 -9.07
C GLY A 61 0.80 -18.94 -8.39
N LEU A 62 0.52 -19.54 -7.24
CA LEU A 62 1.49 -20.38 -6.54
C LEU A 62 1.72 -21.71 -7.27
N ASP A 63 2.94 -21.96 -7.67
CA ASP A 63 3.40 -23.23 -8.21
C ASP A 63 3.84 -24.19 -7.12
N ASP A 64 4.49 -23.69 -6.06
CA ASP A 64 5.11 -24.44 -4.99
C ASP A 64 4.26 -24.50 -3.73
N LYS A 65 4.55 -25.50 -2.90
CA LYS A 65 3.90 -25.68 -1.60
C LYS A 65 4.54 -24.78 -0.55
N ILE A 66 3.69 -24.21 0.28
CA ILE A 66 4.07 -23.34 1.40
C ILE A 66 3.61 -23.98 2.69
N ASP A 67 4.52 -24.16 3.61
CA ASP A 67 4.25 -24.59 4.98
C ASP A 67 4.18 -23.37 5.91
N MET A 68 3.05 -23.20 6.59
CA MET A 68 2.84 -22.21 7.63
C MET A 68 2.73 -22.92 8.97
N LYS A 69 3.70 -22.76 9.85
CA LYS A 69 3.70 -23.32 11.20
C LYS A 69 3.40 -22.21 12.20
N VAL A 70 2.25 -22.33 12.86
CA VAL A 70 1.80 -21.35 13.85
C VAL A 70 2.25 -21.82 15.24
N LEU A 71 3.25 -21.15 15.79
CA LEU A 71 3.87 -21.48 17.09
C LEU A 71 3.12 -20.74 18.20
N ALA A 72 1.93 -21.21 18.51
CA ALA A 72 1.04 -20.64 19.52
C ALA A 72 0.04 -21.67 20.05
N VAL A 73 -0.48 -21.43 21.25
CA VAL A 73 -1.62 -22.17 21.79
C VAL A 73 -2.90 -21.71 21.09
N LYS A 74 -3.46 -22.55 20.22
CA LYS A 74 -4.56 -22.18 19.33
C LYS A 74 -5.76 -21.59 20.07
N ASP A 75 -6.15 -22.24 21.19
CA ASP A 75 -7.33 -21.86 21.98
C ASP A 75 -7.12 -20.58 22.83
N GLU A 76 -5.86 -20.10 22.95
CA GLU A 76 -5.49 -18.86 23.63
C GLU A 76 -5.17 -17.73 22.64
N THR A 77 -5.14 -18.03 21.34
CA THR A 77 -4.86 -17.06 20.29
C THR A 77 -6.13 -16.26 19.98
N ASP A 78 -5.95 -14.95 19.73
CA ASP A 78 -7.05 -14.06 19.33
C ASP A 78 -7.82 -14.62 18.12
N ASP A 79 -9.15 -14.64 18.23
CA ASP A 79 -10.03 -15.20 17.20
C ASP A 79 -9.88 -14.53 15.83
N ARG A 80 -9.46 -13.26 15.80
CA ARG A 80 -9.21 -12.54 14.54
C ARG A 80 -8.05 -13.15 13.78
N ILE A 81 -6.98 -13.51 14.48
CA ILE A 81 -5.79 -14.15 13.89
C ILE A 81 -6.12 -15.56 13.43
N THR A 82 -6.74 -16.38 14.29
CA THR A 82 -7.07 -17.77 13.96
C THR A 82 -8.02 -17.87 12.77
N THR A 83 -9.06 -17.03 12.76
CA THR A 83 -10.03 -16.95 11.67
C THR A 83 -9.39 -16.49 10.38
N PHE A 84 -8.54 -15.44 10.44
CA PHE A 84 -7.89 -14.90 9.25
C PHE A 84 -6.93 -15.90 8.61
N ILE A 85 -6.06 -16.55 9.40
CA ILE A 85 -5.15 -17.58 8.90
C ILE A 85 -5.93 -18.69 8.19
N SER A 86 -7.04 -19.15 8.80
CA SER A 86 -7.89 -20.19 8.21
C SER A 86 -8.51 -19.78 6.87
N LYS A 87 -9.03 -18.55 6.79
CA LYS A 87 -9.62 -18.00 5.54
C LYS A 87 -8.56 -17.80 4.46
N TYR A 88 -7.41 -17.24 4.82
CA TYR A 88 -6.31 -17.00 3.90
C TYR A 88 -5.78 -18.30 3.31
N ALA A 89 -5.50 -19.28 4.13
CA ALA A 89 -5.01 -20.58 3.68
C ALA A 89 -6.02 -21.36 2.81
N ALA A 90 -7.32 -21.17 3.05
CA ALA A 90 -8.38 -21.81 2.26
C ALA A 90 -8.45 -21.30 0.80
N LEU A 91 -7.77 -20.20 0.46
CA LEU A 91 -7.74 -19.66 -0.91
C LEU A 91 -6.80 -20.42 -1.85
N SER A 92 -5.88 -21.24 -1.31
CA SER A 92 -4.96 -22.04 -2.13
C SER A 92 -4.71 -23.42 -1.50
N ASP A 93 -4.78 -24.46 -2.31
CA ASP A 93 -4.43 -25.84 -1.94
C ASP A 93 -2.92 -26.05 -1.76
N LYS A 94 -2.12 -25.05 -2.11
CA LYS A 94 -0.66 -25.03 -1.95
C LYS A 94 -0.25 -24.63 -0.54
N ILE A 95 -1.12 -24.02 0.26
CA ILE A 95 -0.81 -23.57 1.61
C ILE A 95 -1.25 -24.62 2.62
N LYS A 96 -0.30 -25.10 3.43
CA LYS A 96 -0.56 -25.98 4.55
C LYS A 96 -0.31 -25.24 5.87
N VAL A 97 -1.32 -25.22 6.74
CA VAL A 97 -1.21 -24.64 8.08
C VAL A 97 -1.14 -25.74 9.13
N GLU A 98 -0.17 -25.63 10.03
CA GLU A 98 0.02 -26.52 11.18
C GLU A 98 0.18 -25.68 12.44
N TRP A 99 -0.63 -25.97 13.46
CA TRP A 99 -0.52 -25.35 14.78
C TRP A 99 0.37 -26.20 15.67
N ILE A 100 1.40 -25.61 16.24
CA ILE A 100 2.35 -26.24 17.14
C ILE A 100 2.26 -25.51 18.48
N ASP A 101 1.75 -26.19 19.48
CA ASP A 101 1.67 -25.67 20.84
C ASP A 101 3.10 -25.64 21.46
N PRO A 102 3.66 -24.43 21.72
CA PRO A 102 5.02 -24.30 22.24
C PRO A 102 5.15 -24.71 23.72
N VAL A 103 4.02 -24.86 24.43
CA VAL A 103 4.01 -25.38 25.82
C VAL A 103 4.19 -26.90 25.79
N LEU A 104 3.58 -27.58 24.83
CA LEU A 104 3.69 -29.03 24.66
C LEU A 104 4.96 -29.39 23.87
N HIS A 105 5.41 -28.54 22.98
CA HIS A 105 6.58 -28.77 22.11
C HIS A 105 7.58 -27.60 22.18
N PRO A 106 8.23 -27.35 23.33
CA PRO A 106 9.12 -26.19 23.50
C PRO A 106 10.35 -26.21 22.59
N SER A 107 10.78 -27.39 22.12
CA SER A 107 11.89 -27.52 21.16
C SER A 107 11.60 -26.90 19.80
N ALA A 108 10.32 -26.74 19.41
CA ALA A 108 9.94 -26.15 18.15
C ALA A 108 10.39 -24.67 18.04
N LEU A 109 10.39 -23.92 19.13
CA LEU A 109 10.88 -22.54 19.14
C LEU A 109 12.37 -22.45 18.78
N THR A 110 13.15 -23.40 19.24
CA THR A 110 14.59 -23.48 18.88
C THR A 110 14.78 -24.01 17.46
N GLU A 111 13.99 -25.00 17.05
CA GLU A 111 14.06 -25.61 15.73
C GLU A 111 13.78 -24.56 14.63
N TYR A 112 12.75 -23.72 14.81
CA TYR A 112 12.38 -22.67 13.85
C TYR A 112 13.05 -21.31 14.16
N ASN A 113 13.96 -21.27 15.14
CA ASN A 113 14.67 -20.04 15.57
C ASN A 113 13.74 -18.84 15.75
N THR A 114 12.65 -19.03 16.50
CA THR A 114 11.63 -18.02 16.70
C THR A 114 11.07 -18.02 18.12
N SER A 115 10.15 -17.11 18.41
CA SER A 115 9.43 -17.00 19.69
C SER A 115 8.01 -17.58 19.58
N GLN A 116 7.33 -17.73 20.73
CA GLN A 116 5.90 -18.02 20.72
C GLN A 116 5.09 -16.86 20.11
N ASN A 117 3.85 -17.13 19.69
CA ASN A 117 2.97 -16.20 18.99
C ASN A 117 3.55 -15.69 17.66
N THR A 118 4.12 -16.62 16.91
CA THR A 118 4.76 -16.36 15.62
C THR A 118 4.31 -17.38 14.59
N ILE A 119 4.17 -16.96 13.34
CA ILE A 119 3.95 -17.81 12.19
C ILE A 119 5.29 -17.96 11.47
N TYR A 120 5.78 -19.18 11.36
CA TYR A 120 6.92 -19.52 10.51
C TYR A 120 6.39 -19.94 9.15
N VAL A 121 6.82 -19.24 8.11
CA VAL A 121 6.42 -19.50 6.71
C VAL A 121 7.65 -19.98 5.95
N SER A 122 7.50 -21.08 5.21
CA SER A 122 8.61 -21.63 4.42
C SER A 122 8.13 -22.25 3.10
N CYS A 123 9.03 -22.25 2.12
CA CYS A 123 8.88 -22.93 0.84
C CYS A 123 10.08 -23.84 0.63
N GLU A 124 9.83 -25.15 0.49
CA GLU A 124 10.90 -26.14 0.32
C GLU A 124 11.61 -25.97 -1.04
N ALA A 125 10.87 -25.59 -2.09
CA ALA A 125 11.41 -25.45 -3.44
C ALA A 125 12.47 -24.35 -3.54
N THR A 126 12.28 -23.22 -2.84
CA THR A 126 13.24 -22.11 -2.81
C THR A 126 14.24 -22.20 -1.66
N GLY A 127 13.95 -23.01 -0.66
CA GLY A 127 14.73 -23.09 0.58
C GLY A 127 14.58 -21.86 1.48
N LYS A 128 13.67 -20.93 1.17
CA LYS A 128 13.46 -19.69 1.92
C LYS A 128 12.46 -19.88 3.06
N SER A 129 12.67 -19.11 4.12
CA SER A 129 11.74 -19.02 5.24
C SER A 129 11.74 -17.62 5.86
N THR A 130 10.63 -17.27 6.47
CA THR A 130 10.45 -16.03 7.22
C THR A 130 9.50 -16.21 8.38
N THR A 131 9.42 -15.22 9.27
CA THR A 131 8.58 -15.28 10.47
C THR A 131 7.72 -14.03 10.59
N ILE A 132 6.49 -14.20 11.06
CA ILE A 132 5.52 -13.12 11.32
C ILE A 132 5.12 -13.20 12.79
N SER A 133 5.45 -12.19 13.58
CA SER A 133 4.94 -12.06 14.95
C SER A 133 3.47 -11.64 14.95
N PHE A 134 2.68 -12.12 15.91
CA PHE A 134 1.29 -11.71 16.07
C PHE A 134 1.14 -10.21 16.35
N ASP A 135 2.15 -9.57 16.95
CA ASP A 135 2.16 -8.12 17.19
C ASP A 135 2.20 -7.31 15.88
N LYS A 136 2.71 -7.91 14.78
CA LYS A 136 2.64 -7.30 13.44
C LYS A 136 1.27 -7.48 12.78
N ILE A 137 0.51 -8.50 13.17
CA ILE A 137 -0.85 -8.77 12.67
C ILE A 137 -1.88 -7.92 13.42
N LEU A 138 -1.78 -7.87 14.74
CA LEU A 138 -2.61 -7.05 15.63
C LEU A 138 -1.75 -5.93 16.19
N VAL A 139 -1.77 -4.80 15.51
CA VAL A 139 -0.96 -3.63 15.87
C VAL A 139 -1.64 -2.87 17.01
N SER A 140 -0.89 -2.61 18.07
CA SER A 140 -1.35 -1.82 19.22
C SER A 140 -0.65 -0.47 19.24
N ASP A 141 -1.41 0.59 19.59
CA ASP A 141 -0.83 1.88 19.90
C ASP A 141 -0.33 1.90 21.34
N SER A 142 0.99 2.01 21.49
CA SER A 142 1.62 2.15 22.82
C SER A 142 1.36 3.49 23.50
N SER A 143 0.97 4.53 22.75
CA SER A 143 0.67 5.85 23.29
C SER A 143 -0.61 5.84 24.14
N SER A 144 -1.58 5.00 23.80
CA SER A 144 -2.83 4.85 24.55
C SER A 144 -2.62 4.27 25.95
N TYR A 145 -1.57 3.47 26.15
CA TYR A 145 -1.21 2.89 27.46
C TYR A 145 -0.91 3.96 28.52
N TYR A 146 -0.28 5.07 28.11
CA TYR A 146 0.04 6.18 29.03
C TYR A 146 -1.19 6.95 29.53
N TYR A 147 -2.29 6.94 28.76
CA TYR A 147 -3.50 7.70 29.09
C TYR A 147 -4.63 6.85 29.68
N SER A 148 -4.75 5.59 29.29
CA SER A 148 -5.89 4.74 29.69
C SER A 148 -5.51 3.51 30.53
N GLY A 149 -4.21 3.19 30.64
CA GLY A 149 -3.73 1.99 31.34
C GLY A 149 -4.06 0.67 30.64
N SER A 150 -4.61 0.71 29.42
CA SER A 150 -4.89 -0.46 28.58
C SER A 150 -4.42 -0.18 27.16
N SER A 151 -3.71 -1.14 26.57
CA SER A 151 -3.41 -1.12 25.14
C SER A 151 -4.64 -1.55 24.35
N SER A 152 -5.08 -0.76 23.39
CA SER A 152 -6.09 -1.17 22.41
C SER A 152 -5.40 -1.44 21.07
N TYR A 153 -5.86 -2.47 20.37
CA TYR A 153 -5.41 -2.69 18.99
C TYR A 153 -6.00 -1.61 18.10
N THR A 154 -5.16 -0.99 17.29
CA THR A 154 -5.52 0.10 16.38
C THR A 154 -5.72 -0.38 14.95
N SER A 155 -4.98 -1.40 14.54
CA SER A 155 -5.10 -1.96 13.18
C SER A 155 -4.88 -3.47 13.12
N PHE A 156 -5.35 -4.07 12.03
CA PHE A 156 -5.21 -5.47 11.69
C PHE A 156 -4.50 -5.61 10.34
N ASP A 157 -3.31 -6.19 10.33
CA ASP A 157 -2.44 -6.35 9.16
C ASP A 157 -2.22 -7.81 8.76
N GLY A 158 -3.20 -8.67 9.00
CA GLY A 158 -3.07 -10.10 8.68
C GLY A 158 -2.84 -10.38 7.21
N GLU A 159 -3.51 -9.63 6.33
CA GLU A 159 -3.39 -9.79 4.89
C GLU A 159 -2.01 -9.36 4.37
N GLY A 160 -1.58 -8.15 4.73
CA GLY A 160 -0.29 -7.61 4.30
C GLY A 160 0.87 -8.48 4.76
N GLN A 161 0.87 -8.91 6.02
CA GLN A 161 1.93 -9.74 6.59
C GLN A 161 1.99 -11.14 5.95
N LEU A 162 0.84 -11.82 5.77
CA LEU A 162 0.83 -13.16 5.18
C LEU A 162 1.19 -13.13 3.69
N SER A 163 0.66 -12.16 2.92
CA SER A 163 0.95 -12.04 1.49
C SER A 163 2.42 -11.66 1.24
N SER A 164 2.97 -10.76 2.05
CA SER A 164 4.41 -10.43 2.04
C SER A 164 5.28 -11.67 2.31
N ALA A 165 4.93 -12.45 3.35
CA ALA A 165 5.69 -13.65 3.68
C ALA A 165 5.63 -14.71 2.59
N VAL A 166 4.44 -14.91 1.99
CA VAL A 166 4.26 -15.83 0.85
C VAL A 166 5.11 -15.38 -0.34
N ASN A 167 5.04 -14.10 -0.70
CA ASN A 167 5.83 -13.54 -1.79
C ASN A 167 7.34 -13.68 -1.52
N TYR A 168 7.79 -13.41 -0.29
CA TYR A 168 9.20 -13.54 0.08
C TYR A 168 9.72 -14.97 -0.11
N VAL A 169 8.96 -15.98 0.33
CA VAL A 169 9.42 -17.37 0.27
C VAL A 169 9.30 -17.99 -1.13
N THR A 170 8.50 -17.40 -2.04
CA THR A 170 8.29 -17.92 -3.39
C THR A 170 9.03 -17.15 -4.47
N SER A 171 9.40 -15.89 -4.23
CA SER A 171 10.05 -15.02 -5.21
C SER A 171 11.56 -14.97 -4.99
N ASP A 172 12.33 -15.09 -6.07
CA ASP A 172 13.76 -14.83 -6.06
C ASP A 172 14.11 -13.35 -6.27
N VAL A 173 13.09 -12.55 -6.57
CA VAL A 173 13.27 -11.12 -6.84
C VAL A 173 13.29 -10.35 -5.52
N GLN A 174 14.46 -9.80 -5.19
CA GLN A 174 14.63 -8.79 -4.16
C GLN A 174 15.13 -7.52 -4.83
N LYS A 175 14.56 -6.38 -4.47
CA LYS A 175 14.94 -5.08 -5.03
C LYS A 175 15.53 -4.20 -3.95
N LYS A 176 16.56 -3.46 -4.32
CA LYS A 176 17.26 -2.54 -3.43
C LYS A 176 17.07 -1.10 -3.89
N ILE A 177 16.47 -0.30 -3.02
CA ILE A 177 16.16 1.09 -3.25
C ILE A 177 17.09 1.94 -2.39
N TYR A 178 17.82 2.84 -3.01
CA TYR A 178 18.62 3.79 -2.29
C TYR A 178 17.89 5.13 -2.18
N THR A 179 17.65 5.58 -0.94
CA THR A 179 17.12 6.91 -0.68
C THR A 179 18.26 7.91 -0.67
N VAL A 180 18.18 8.90 -1.54
CA VAL A 180 19.21 9.94 -1.67
C VAL A 180 19.17 10.84 -0.44
N THR A 181 20.34 11.20 0.05
CA THR A 181 20.56 12.15 1.14
C THR A 181 21.69 13.10 0.82
N GLY A 182 21.74 14.25 1.49
CA GLY A 182 22.78 15.27 1.32
C GLY A 182 22.28 16.61 0.81
N HIS A 183 21.07 16.66 0.24
CA HIS A 183 20.49 17.88 -0.33
C HIS A 183 19.27 18.36 0.46
N GLY A 184 19.07 17.86 1.69
CA GLY A 184 17.96 18.22 2.57
C GLY A 184 16.67 17.50 2.23
N GLU A 185 16.79 16.30 1.67
CA GLU A 185 15.68 15.40 1.38
C GLU A 185 14.93 14.97 2.65
N ASP A 186 13.66 14.70 2.49
CA ASP A 186 12.81 14.14 3.54
C ASP A 186 13.05 12.63 3.70
N SER A 187 12.88 12.15 4.92
CA SER A 187 12.96 10.72 5.21
C SER A 187 11.62 10.04 4.92
N LEU A 188 11.66 8.82 4.39
CA LEU A 188 10.47 8.01 4.19
C LEU A 188 9.76 7.76 5.53
N SER A 189 8.44 7.86 5.53
CA SER A 189 7.62 7.53 6.70
C SER A 189 7.70 6.03 7.05
N THR A 190 7.32 5.69 8.28
CA THR A 190 7.25 4.28 8.70
C THR A 190 6.24 3.50 7.89
N THR A 191 5.14 4.11 7.46
CA THR A 191 4.12 3.51 6.59
C THR A 191 4.73 3.13 5.25
N ILE A 192 5.45 4.04 4.59
CA ILE A 192 6.10 3.77 3.31
C ILE A 192 7.20 2.72 3.43
N THR A 193 8.01 2.79 4.47
CA THR A 193 9.08 1.80 4.71
C THR A 193 8.51 0.39 4.97
N ASP A 194 7.39 0.29 5.67
CA ASP A 194 6.69 -0.99 5.88
C ASP A 194 6.13 -1.55 4.56
N LEU A 195 5.52 -0.71 3.72
CA LEU A 195 5.04 -1.11 2.39
C LEU A 195 6.18 -1.55 1.46
N MET A 196 7.33 -0.86 1.50
CA MET A 196 8.54 -1.29 0.78
C MET A 196 8.97 -2.69 1.22
N THR A 197 9.04 -2.90 2.55
CA THR A 197 9.41 -4.20 3.13
C THR A 197 8.43 -5.31 2.74
N LYS A 198 7.12 -5.03 2.75
CA LYS A 198 6.08 -5.98 2.32
C LYS A 198 6.22 -6.39 0.85
N ASN A 199 6.78 -5.53 0.03
CA ASN A 199 7.09 -5.80 -1.38
C ASN A 199 8.45 -6.49 -1.59
N ASN A 200 9.14 -6.90 -0.54
CA ASN A 200 10.52 -7.43 -0.58
C ASN A 200 11.55 -6.40 -1.10
N TYR A 201 11.27 -5.12 -0.90
CA TYR A 201 12.25 -4.06 -1.20
C TYR A 201 13.03 -3.73 0.07
N THR A 202 14.33 -3.66 -0.06
CA THR A 202 15.23 -3.15 0.98
C THR A 202 15.55 -1.70 0.68
N THR A 203 15.60 -0.87 1.71
CA THR A 203 15.97 0.55 1.57
C THR A 203 17.27 0.83 2.31
N GLU A 204 18.17 1.56 1.66
CA GLU A 204 19.41 2.08 2.25
C GLU A 204 19.58 3.56 1.88
N GLU A 205 20.22 4.32 2.74
CA GLU A 205 20.56 5.72 2.45
C GLU A 205 21.83 5.81 1.60
N LEU A 206 21.81 6.69 0.61
CA LEU A 206 22.97 7.01 -0.21
C LEU A 206 23.22 8.53 -0.22
N ASN A 207 24.29 8.95 0.41
CA ASN A 207 24.70 10.36 0.35
C ASN A 207 25.50 10.61 -0.92
N LEU A 208 24.90 11.30 -1.92
CA LEU A 208 25.53 11.57 -3.20
C LEU A 208 26.75 12.47 -3.09
N LEU A 209 26.79 13.39 -2.09
CA LEU A 209 27.95 14.25 -1.85
C LEU A 209 29.21 13.48 -1.39
N MET A 210 29.01 12.27 -0.89
CA MET A 210 30.07 11.46 -0.27
C MET A 210 30.42 10.19 -1.05
N THR A 211 29.78 9.96 -2.21
CA THR A 211 30.01 8.76 -3.01
C THR A 211 30.61 9.09 -4.38
N ASP A 212 31.54 8.26 -4.83
CA ASP A 212 32.14 8.38 -6.17
C ASP A 212 31.38 7.53 -7.22
N SER A 213 30.49 6.64 -6.80
CA SER A 213 29.73 5.78 -7.70
C SER A 213 28.40 5.34 -7.05
N ILE A 214 27.38 5.12 -7.88
CA ILE A 214 26.15 4.47 -7.44
C ILE A 214 26.45 2.97 -7.26
N PRO A 215 26.01 2.35 -6.14
CA PRO A 215 26.24 0.93 -5.89
C PRO A 215 25.70 0.04 -7.01
N ASP A 216 26.44 -1.01 -7.37
CA ASP A 216 26.06 -1.96 -8.43
C ASP A 216 24.75 -2.71 -8.13
N ASP A 217 24.36 -2.80 -6.86
CA ASP A 217 23.12 -3.44 -6.39
C ASP A 217 21.95 -2.45 -6.27
N CYS A 218 22.11 -1.22 -6.80
CA CYS A 218 21.04 -0.23 -6.82
C CYS A 218 20.04 -0.55 -7.93
N ASP A 219 18.82 -0.91 -7.55
CA ASP A 219 17.72 -1.11 -8.50
C ASP A 219 16.94 0.20 -8.76
N LEU A 220 16.88 1.10 -7.77
CA LEU A 220 16.20 2.39 -7.88
C LEU A 220 16.86 3.42 -6.96
N LEU A 221 17.10 4.62 -7.46
CA LEU A 221 17.40 5.80 -6.65
C LEU A 221 16.11 6.59 -6.40
N LEU A 222 15.82 6.87 -5.13
CA LEU A 222 14.66 7.65 -4.71
C LEU A 222 15.12 8.93 -4.03
N MET A 223 14.72 10.08 -4.58
CA MET A 223 14.99 11.42 -4.03
C MET A 223 13.67 12.07 -3.64
N ASP A 224 13.51 12.45 -2.36
CA ASP A 224 12.27 13.02 -1.83
C ASP A 224 12.49 14.44 -1.31
N GLY A 225 11.94 15.42 -2.00
CA GLY A 225 11.90 16.81 -1.59
C GLY A 225 13.27 17.50 -1.45
N PRO A 226 14.20 17.40 -2.39
CA PRO A 226 15.50 18.05 -2.27
C PRO A 226 15.35 19.57 -2.11
N THR A 227 16.05 20.15 -1.13
CA THR A 227 16.02 21.58 -0.83
C THR A 227 17.28 22.31 -1.31
N ASN A 228 18.35 21.59 -1.60
CA ASN A 228 19.58 22.11 -2.15
C ASN A 228 19.87 21.47 -3.51
N ASP A 229 20.54 22.23 -4.38
CA ASP A 229 20.82 21.76 -5.74
C ASP A 229 22.00 20.77 -5.79
N LEU A 230 22.00 19.95 -6.82
CA LEU A 230 23.09 19.03 -7.13
C LEU A 230 24.37 19.76 -7.54
N SER A 231 25.52 19.14 -7.38
CA SER A 231 26.78 19.54 -7.99
C SER A 231 26.89 19.02 -9.43
N ASP A 232 27.90 19.51 -10.20
CA ASP A 232 28.19 19.03 -11.56
C ASP A 232 28.61 17.55 -11.56
N ASP A 233 29.34 17.11 -10.52
CA ASP A 233 29.80 15.73 -10.39
C ASP A 233 28.61 14.79 -10.13
N GLU A 234 27.64 15.20 -9.30
CA GLU A 234 26.44 14.42 -9.01
C GLU A 234 25.49 14.34 -10.22
N VAL A 235 25.34 15.42 -10.98
CA VAL A 235 24.61 15.39 -12.26
C VAL A 235 25.26 14.41 -13.22
N SER A 236 26.61 14.41 -13.29
CA SER A 236 27.34 13.46 -14.13
C SER A 236 27.14 12.01 -13.67
N LEU A 237 27.15 11.80 -12.37
CA LEU A 237 26.90 10.49 -11.75
C LEU A 237 25.50 9.96 -12.08
N LEU A 238 24.45 10.78 -11.87
CA LEU A 238 23.06 10.42 -12.15
C LEU A 238 22.82 10.22 -13.66
N SER A 239 23.40 11.08 -14.50
CA SER A 239 23.31 10.94 -15.97
C SER A 239 23.98 9.66 -16.46
N GLY A 240 25.14 9.30 -15.89
CA GLY A 240 25.82 8.05 -16.17
C GLY A 240 24.99 6.83 -15.76
N TYR A 241 24.43 6.85 -14.55
CA TYR A 241 23.57 5.78 -14.04
C TYR A 241 22.33 5.57 -14.92
N LEU A 242 21.62 6.65 -15.28
CA LEU A 242 20.50 6.61 -16.22
C LEU A 242 20.96 6.11 -17.60
N GLY A 243 22.10 6.58 -18.11
CA GLY A 243 22.67 6.13 -19.40
C GLY A 243 23.02 4.65 -19.47
N GLU A 244 23.17 3.97 -18.33
CA GLU A 244 23.42 2.53 -18.21
C GLU A 244 22.13 1.71 -17.91
N GLY A 245 20.95 2.33 -17.96
CA GLY A 245 19.66 1.70 -17.71
C GLY A 245 19.22 1.79 -16.25
N GLY A 246 19.80 2.69 -15.48
CA GLY A 246 19.40 2.98 -14.10
C GLY A 246 18.01 3.56 -13.99
N LYS A 247 17.46 3.51 -12.79
CA LYS A 247 16.10 3.99 -12.46
C LYS A 247 16.20 5.08 -11.40
N VAL A 248 15.56 6.22 -11.66
CA VAL A 248 15.52 7.34 -10.71
C VAL A 248 14.08 7.80 -10.52
N MET A 249 13.70 8.01 -9.30
CA MET A 249 12.40 8.59 -8.92
C MET A 249 12.65 9.82 -8.05
N CYS A 250 12.06 10.94 -8.45
CA CYS A 250 12.20 12.21 -7.74
C CYS A 250 10.80 12.75 -7.39
N LEU A 251 10.55 12.98 -6.12
CA LEU A 251 9.41 13.75 -5.64
C LEU A 251 9.91 15.18 -5.36
N LEU A 252 9.21 16.17 -5.89
CA LEU A 252 9.54 17.58 -5.63
C LEU A 252 8.94 18.02 -4.29
N GLY A 253 9.72 18.77 -3.53
CA GLY A 253 9.28 19.39 -2.29
C GLY A 253 8.84 20.86 -2.50
N ASP A 254 8.91 21.61 -1.41
CA ASP A 254 8.59 23.05 -1.39
C ASP A 254 9.61 23.90 -2.19
N THR A 255 10.80 23.37 -2.46
CA THR A 255 11.80 24.05 -3.27
C THR A 255 11.50 23.89 -4.77
N GLY A 256 11.24 24.98 -5.45
CA GLY A 256 10.99 24.97 -6.90
C GLY A 256 12.24 24.70 -7.73
N LEU A 257 12.07 24.10 -8.90
CA LEU A 257 13.17 23.77 -9.84
C LEU A 257 13.99 25.00 -10.29
N ALA A 258 13.42 26.20 -10.23
CA ALA A 258 14.15 27.44 -10.47
C ALA A 258 15.31 27.67 -9.47
N SER A 259 15.19 27.13 -8.24
CA SER A 259 16.23 27.17 -7.21
C SER A 259 17.17 25.96 -7.25
N LEU A 260 16.89 24.99 -8.10
CA LEU A 260 17.64 23.74 -8.29
C LEU A 260 18.06 23.59 -9.76
N PRO A 261 18.86 24.54 -10.31
CA PRO A 261 19.14 24.61 -11.75
C PRO A 261 19.87 23.39 -12.32
N LYS A 262 20.66 22.68 -11.52
CA LYS A 262 21.35 21.46 -11.96
C LYS A 262 20.37 20.28 -12.07
N LEU A 263 19.55 20.08 -11.05
CA LEU A 263 18.45 19.10 -11.11
C LEU A 263 17.51 19.43 -12.26
N ALA A 264 17.10 20.71 -12.41
CA ALA A 264 16.24 21.15 -13.51
C ALA A 264 16.87 20.86 -14.89
N GLY A 265 18.18 21.04 -15.03
CA GLY A 265 18.92 20.69 -16.25
C GLY A 265 18.87 19.20 -16.58
N LEU A 266 19.09 18.35 -15.59
CA LEU A 266 18.96 16.89 -15.73
C LEU A 266 17.54 16.49 -16.17
N LEU A 267 16.51 17.03 -15.51
CA LEU A 267 15.12 16.74 -15.86
C LEU A 267 14.76 17.21 -17.27
N LYS A 268 15.28 18.37 -17.68
CA LYS A 268 15.08 18.94 -19.02
C LYS A 268 15.65 18.04 -20.11
N ASP A 269 16.80 17.41 -19.90
CA ASP A 269 17.38 16.45 -20.85
C ASP A 269 16.44 15.27 -21.13
N TYR A 270 15.57 14.94 -20.17
CA TYR A 270 14.53 13.93 -20.27
C TYR A 270 13.15 14.50 -20.68
N GLY A 271 13.09 15.76 -21.11
CA GLY A 271 11.86 16.40 -21.57
C GLY A 271 10.91 16.82 -20.46
N ILE A 272 11.42 17.11 -19.26
CA ILE A 272 10.63 17.54 -18.11
C ILE A 272 11.10 18.92 -17.65
N GLU A 273 10.24 19.92 -17.70
CA GLU A 273 10.53 21.27 -17.22
C GLU A 273 9.58 21.66 -16.07
N GLY A 274 10.06 22.46 -15.13
CA GLY A 274 9.26 23.00 -14.02
C GLY A 274 8.54 24.27 -14.41
N ALA A 275 7.30 24.41 -13.96
CA ALA A 275 6.60 25.68 -13.95
C ALA A 275 6.96 26.48 -12.68
N ASP A 276 6.92 27.82 -12.79
CA ASP A 276 7.19 28.69 -11.66
C ASP A 276 6.00 28.69 -10.66
N GLY A 277 6.31 28.74 -9.37
CA GLY A 277 5.35 28.86 -8.30
C GLY A 277 4.69 27.56 -7.89
N TYR A 278 3.54 27.66 -7.21
CA TYR A 278 2.72 26.53 -6.80
C TYR A 278 1.50 26.40 -7.72
N ILE A 279 1.03 25.17 -7.87
CA ILE A 279 -0.18 24.92 -8.66
C ILE A 279 -1.41 25.07 -7.77
N ALA A 280 -2.38 25.84 -8.29
CA ALA A 280 -3.72 25.96 -7.74
C ALA A 280 -4.74 25.44 -8.77
N ASP A 281 -5.57 24.47 -8.40
CA ASP A 281 -6.64 23.95 -9.26
C ASP A 281 -8.01 24.15 -8.59
N PRO A 282 -8.70 25.26 -8.87
CA PRO A 282 -10.01 25.53 -8.24
C PRO A 282 -11.11 24.55 -8.68
N GLN A 283 -10.94 23.83 -9.78
CA GLN A 283 -11.92 22.86 -10.26
C GLN A 283 -11.79 21.49 -9.56
N ARG A 284 -10.56 21.11 -9.21
CA ARG A 284 -10.26 19.79 -8.66
C ARG A 284 -9.52 19.91 -7.32
N CYS A 285 -10.18 20.55 -6.35
CA CYS A 285 -9.57 20.77 -5.04
C CYS A 285 -10.41 20.22 -3.89
N TYR A 286 -9.73 19.89 -2.81
CA TYR A 286 -10.34 19.48 -1.55
C TYR A 286 -10.92 20.69 -0.80
N GLN A 287 -12.20 20.65 -0.43
CA GLN A 287 -12.88 21.66 0.41
C GLN A 287 -12.63 23.12 -0.01
N ASN A 288 -12.62 23.42 -1.32
CA ASN A 288 -12.32 24.76 -1.85
C ASN A 288 -10.90 25.28 -1.51
N GLN A 289 -9.97 24.39 -1.21
CA GLN A 289 -8.55 24.71 -1.02
C GLN A 289 -7.81 24.46 -2.35
N PRO A 290 -7.57 25.46 -3.20
CA PRO A 290 -7.10 25.24 -4.56
C PRO A 290 -5.70 24.62 -4.68
N TYR A 291 -4.90 24.70 -3.61
CA TYR A 291 -3.58 24.07 -3.51
C TYR A 291 -3.63 22.62 -3.03
N TYR A 292 -4.81 22.08 -2.70
CA TYR A 292 -5.05 20.70 -2.29
C TYR A 292 -5.75 19.99 -3.46
N ILE A 293 -4.96 19.39 -4.33
CA ILE A 293 -5.39 18.99 -5.68
C ILE A 293 -5.72 17.50 -5.73
N PHE A 294 -6.86 17.18 -6.35
CA PHE A 294 -7.15 15.84 -6.84
C PHE A 294 -6.75 15.73 -8.31
N PRO A 295 -5.62 15.12 -8.66
CA PRO A 295 -5.16 15.02 -10.05
C PRO A 295 -6.15 14.35 -10.97
N VAL A 296 -6.06 14.66 -12.27
CA VAL A 296 -6.58 13.80 -13.33
C VAL A 296 -5.59 12.67 -13.54
N MET A 297 -6.05 11.45 -13.36
CA MET A 297 -5.21 10.25 -13.42
C MET A 297 -5.24 9.65 -14.84
N ASN A 298 -4.07 9.43 -15.43
CA ASN A 298 -3.87 8.78 -16.74
C ASN A 298 -3.00 7.52 -16.57
N LEU A 299 -3.41 6.66 -15.63
CA LEU A 299 -2.67 5.44 -15.29
C LEU A 299 -2.91 4.33 -16.32
N SER A 300 -1.88 3.57 -16.60
CA SER A 300 -1.94 2.40 -17.48
C SER A 300 -0.93 1.33 -17.05
N GLY A 301 -1.19 0.07 -17.44
CA GLY A 301 -0.33 -1.05 -17.07
C GLY A 301 -0.20 -1.18 -15.56
N ASP A 302 0.99 -1.53 -15.08
CA ASP A 302 1.30 -1.76 -13.67
C ASP A 302 1.03 -0.52 -12.78
N MET A 303 1.06 0.68 -13.38
CA MET A 303 0.72 1.91 -12.66
C MET A 303 -0.75 1.98 -12.24
N ALA A 304 -1.64 1.23 -12.91
CA ALA A 304 -3.08 1.22 -12.64
C ALA A 304 -3.53 0.08 -11.71
N ASP A 305 -2.62 -0.82 -11.33
CA ASP A 305 -2.95 -2.00 -10.54
C ASP A 305 -3.51 -1.65 -9.16
N GLY A 306 -4.67 -2.23 -8.84
CA GLY A 306 -5.34 -2.03 -7.55
C GLY A 306 -5.95 -0.64 -7.36
N ILE A 307 -5.80 0.29 -8.30
CA ILE A 307 -6.39 1.62 -8.24
C ILE A 307 -7.88 1.54 -8.62
N SER A 308 -8.75 1.94 -7.71
CA SER A 308 -10.21 1.82 -7.87
C SER A 308 -10.92 3.17 -7.95
N SER A 309 -10.60 4.09 -7.07
CA SER A 309 -11.27 5.38 -6.94
C SER A 309 -10.54 6.52 -7.65
N GLN A 310 -9.25 6.33 -7.90
CA GLN A 310 -8.34 7.37 -8.38
C GLN A 310 -8.31 8.63 -7.48
N MET A 311 -8.63 8.45 -6.20
CA MET A 311 -8.61 9.53 -5.22
C MET A 311 -7.20 9.68 -4.65
N VAL A 312 -6.43 10.55 -5.29
CA VAL A 312 -5.10 10.96 -4.84
C VAL A 312 -5.17 12.42 -4.44
N LEU A 313 -4.58 12.79 -3.32
CA LEU A 313 -4.50 14.17 -2.85
C LEU A 313 -3.04 14.64 -2.86
N LEU A 314 -2.78 15.70 -3.60
CA LEU A 314 -1.49 16.38 -3.59
C LEU A 314 -1.66 17.78 -2.98
N MET A 315 -0.74 18.15 -2.09
CA MET A 315 -0.73 19.46 -1.46
C MET A 315 0.52 20.23 -1.89
N ASN A 316 0.34 21.54 -2.14
CA ASN A 316 1.43 22.45 -2.50
C ASN A 316 2.29 21.95 -3.67
N SER A 317 1.66 21.38 -4.69
CA SER A 317 2.34 20.81 -5.85
C SER A 317 3.09 21.86 -6.65
N ARG A 318 4.25 21.48 -7.15
CA ARG A 318 4.95 22.22 -8.21
C ARG A 318 4.40 21.80 -9.57
N GLY A 319 4.31 22.71 -10.53
CA GLY A 319 3.89 22.35 -11.88
C GLY A 319 5.04 21.76 -12.68
N LEU A 320 4.72 20.79 -13.51
CA LEU A 320 5.63 20.26 -14.53
C LEU A 320 5.01 20.49 -15.92
N THR A 321 5.85 20.49 -16.93
CA THR A 321 5.44 20.50 -18.35
C THR A 321 6.32 19.53 -19.11
N THR A 322 5.68 18.72 -19.95
CA THR A 322 6.40 17.83 -20.87
C THR A 322 6.85 18.59 -22.09
N THR A 323 8.13 18.46 -22.43
CA THR A 323 8.77 19.12 -23.59
C THR A 323 9.51 18.07 -24.44
N ASP A 324 10.06 18.49 -25.59
CA ASP A 324 10.87 17.58 -26.41
C ASP A 324 12.16 17.20 -25.65
N PRO A 325 12.44 15.91 -25.44
CA PRO A 325 13.66 15.48 -24.77
C PRO A 325 14.91 15.72 -25.62
N ALA A 326 16.07 15.72 -24.98
CA ALA A 326 17.35 15.96 -25.65
C ALA A 326 17.76 14.85 -26.65
N ARG A 327 17.17 13.66 -26.56
CA ARG A 327 17.48 12.48 -27.38
C ARG A 327 16.21 11.80 -27.86
N ASP A 328 16.20 11.37 -29.14
CA ASP A 328 15.07 10.68 -29.76
C ASP A 328 14.78 9.28 -29.15
N THR A 329 15.71 8.76 -28.35
CA THR A 329 15.57 7.49 -27.62
C THR A 329 14.71 7.61 -26.37
N ILE A 330 14.38 8.83 -25.95
CA ILE A 330 13.58 9.12 -24.76
C ILE A 330 12.12 9.34 -25.16
N THR A 331 11.24 8.71 -24.41
CA THR A 331 9.78 8.95 -24.47
C THR A 331 9.31 9.48 -23.13
N THR A 332 8.64 10.62 -23.13
CA THR A 332 8.17 11.29 -21.92
C THR A 332 6.65 11.40 -21.95
N SER A 333 5.99 11.04 -20.85
CA SER A 333 4.52 11.08 -20.73
C SER A 333 4.07 11.40 -19.31
N ALA A 334 2.96 12.14 -19.21
CA ALA A 334 2.35 12.47 -17.93
C ALA A 334 1.31 11.40 -17.54
N PHE A 335 1.37 10.93 -16.29
CA PHE A 335 0.39 10.02 -15.71
C PHE A 335 -0.54 10.69 -14.68
N MET A 336 -0.20 11.88 -14.21
CA MET A 336 -1.05 12.76 -13.41
C MET A 336 -1.00 14.17 -13.96
N THR A 337 -2.15 14.83 -14.09
CA THR A 337 -2.26 16.20 -14.58
C THR A 337 -3.28 17.01 -13.77
N THR A 338 -3.28 18.32 -13.93
CA THR A 338 -4.34 19.20 -13.42
C THR A 338 -5.53 19.25 -14.37
N SER A 339 -6.59 19.97 -13.97
CA SER A 339 -7.61 20.44 -14.90
C SER A 339 -7.07 21.56 -15.81
N GLU A 340 -7.82 21.90 -16.87
CA GLU A 340 -7.52 23.03 -17.75
C GLU A 340 -7.74 24.40 -17.06
N GLN A 341 -8.36 24.40 -15.87
CA GLN A 341 -8.66 25.60 -15.09
C GLN A 341 -7.63 25.86 -13.98
N ALA A 342 -6.53 25.11 -13.98
CA ALA A 342 -5.45 25.28 -13.02
C ALA A 342 -4.60 26.51 -13.34
N TYR A 343 -3.88 26.97 -12.33
CA TYR A 343 -2.97 28.11 -12.41
C TYR A 343 -1.65 27.75 -11.77
N ALA A 344 -0.53 28.12 -12.41
CA ALA A 344 0.75 28.27 -11.73
C ALA A 344 0.79 29.65 -11.09
N VAL A 345 0.98 29.72 -9.78
CA VAL A 345 0.84 30.93 -8.98
C VAL A 345 2.17 31.30 -8.35
N THR A 346 2.67 32.49 -8.66
CA THR A 346 3.82 33.13 -8.00
C THR A 346 3.34 34.32 -7.18
N GLU A 347 4.21 35.03 -6.51
CA GLU A 347 3.89 36.28 -5.82
C GLU A 347 3.47 37.40 -6.82
N GLU A 348 3.96 37.33 -8.05
CA GLU A 348 3.80 38.42 -9.04
C GLU A 348 2.79 38.09 -10.14
N ASP A 349 2.54 36.80 -10.44
CA ASP A 349 1.74 36.39 -11.60
C ASP A 349 0.96 35.10 -11.36
N GLN A 350 -0.08 34.91 -12.19
CA GLN A 350 -0.87 33.68 -12.24
C GLN A 350 -1.04 33.27 -13.71
N LYS A 351 -0.47 32.13 -14.07
CA LYS A 351 -0.54 31.62 -15.43
C LYS A 351 -1.50 30.44 -15.48
N GLN A 352 -2.62 30.61 -16.21
CA GLN A 352 -3.58 29.53 -16.42
C GLN A 352 -3.05 28.51 -17.42
N GLY A 353 -3.27 27.21 -17.15
CA GLY A 353 -2.91 26.12 -18.05
C GLY A 353 -3.17 24.75 -17.41
N THR A 354 -2.97 23.72 -18.21
CA THR A 354 -2.85 22.35 -17.72
C THR A 354 -1.41 22.09 -17.35
N TYR A 355 -1.17 21.55 -16.17
CA TYR A 355 0.16 21.23 -15.67
C TYR A 355 0.26 19.74 -15.37
N ASP A 356 1.39 19.16 -15.65
CA ASP A 356 1.71 17.79 -15.26
C ASP A 356 2.05 17.74 -13.77
N LEU A 357 1.55 16.72 -13.07
CA LEU A 357 1.78 16.50 -11.64
C LEU A 357 2.53 15.19 -11.38
N GLY A 358 2.63 14.34 -12.38
CA GLY A 358 3.43 13.14 -12.39
C GLY A 358 3.82 12.79 -13.82
N VAL A 359 5.12 12.66 -14.06
CA VAL A 359 5.70 12.43 -15.38
C VAL A 359 6.65 11.24 -15.31
N VAL A 360 6.65 10.42 -16.34
CA VAL A 360 7.63 9.37 -16.54
C VAL A 360 8.34 9.56 -17.88
N ALA A 361 9.65 9.51 -17.85
CA ALA A 361 10.50 9.47 -19.03
C ALA A 361 11.23 8.13 -19.07
N THR A 362 11.15 7.43 -20.18
CA THR A 362 11.85 6.16 -20.44
C THR A 362 12.82 6.33 -21.59
N GLU A 363 14.02 5.78 -21.47
CA GLU A 363 15.02 5.78 -22.52
C GLU A 363 15.43 4.36 -22.87
N THR A 364 15.29 3.99 -24.13
CA THR A 364 15.75 2.69 -24.63
C THR A 364 17.25 2.74 -24.89
N ILE A 365 18.02 1.98 -24.12
CA ILE A 365 19.47 1.86 -24.26
C ILE A 365 19.76 0.79 -25.32
N SER A 366 20.34 1.18 -26.41
CA SER A 366 20.35 0.51 -27.73
C SER A 366 21.04 -0.85 -27.83
N SER A 367 21.76 -1.33 -26.82
CA SER A 367 22.56 -2.56 -26.97
C SER A 367 21.92 -3.83 -26.43
N ASP A 368 21.06 -3.76 -25.43
CA ASP A 368 20.62 -4.95 -24.68
C ASP A 368 19.13 -4.97 -24.32
N SER A 369 18.29 -4.16 -24.97
CA SER A 369 16.88 -3.95 -24.58
C SER A 369 16.73 -3.43 -23.13
N LYS A 370 17.77 -2.85 -22.55
CA LYS A 370 17.72 -2.16 -21.28
C LYS A 370 16.96 -0.86 -21.44
N GLU A 371 16.16 -0.55 -20.44
CA GLU A 371 15.43 0.71 -20.36
C GLU A 371 15.84 1.45 -19.09
N SER A 372 16.18 2.73 -19.22
CA SER A 372 16.26 3.62 -18.07
C SER A 372 14.90 4.27 -17.82
N ARG A 373 14.66 4.66 -16.60
CA ARG A 373 13.41 5.29 -16.23
C ARG A 373 13.63 6.41 -15.21
N LEU A 374 13.11 7.59 -15.56
CA LEU A 374 13.07 8.74 -14.68
C LEU A 374 11.62 9.10 -14.39
N THR A 375 11.20 8.93 -13.14
CA THR A 375 9.85 9.28 -12.69
C THR A 375 9.93 10.54 -11.84
N VAL A 376 9.14 11.55 -12.17
CA VAL A 376 9.09 12.81 -11.40
C VAL A 376 7.65 13.05 -10.93
N ILE A 377 7.48 13.24 -9.64
CA ILE A 377 6.21 13.59 -9.01
C ILE A 377 6.32 14.99 -8.42
N SER A 378 5.34 15.81 -8.70
CA SER A 378 5.36 17.25 -8.44
C SER A 378 5.22 17.64 -6.96
N ALA A 379 5.00 16.67 -6.07
CA ALA A 379 4.82 16.93 -4.65
C ALA A 379 5.22 15.73 -3.78
N GLY A 380 6.11 15.93 -2.80
CA GLY A 380 6.43 14.97 -1.74
C GLY A 380 5.23 14.63 -0.86
N SER A 381 4.22 15.51 -0.85
CA SER A 381 2.96 15.28 -0.15
C SER A 381 2.20 14.02 -0.60
N LEU A 382 2.57 13.41 -1.75
CA LEU A 382 2.03 12.11 -2.15
C LEU A 382 2.24 11.04 -1.07
N ILE A 383 3.39 11.08 -0.36
CA ILE A 383 3.79 10.10 0.65
C ILE A 383 3.92 10.70 2.06
N ASP A 384 3.47 11.92 2.27
CA ASP A 384 3.48 12.55 3.58
C ASP A 384 2.57 11.77 4.54
N GLN A 385 3.13 11.40 5.68
CA GLN A 385 2.43 10.63 6.71
C GLN A 385 1.18 11.35 7.22
N GLN A 386 1.19 12.67 7.31
CA GLN A 386 0.02 13.43 7.75
C GLN A 386 -1.17 13.29 6.80
N ILE A 387 -0.92 13.03 5.52
CA ILE A 387 -1.96 12.80 4.51
C ILE A 387 -2.34 11.32 4.49
N THR A 388 -1.37 10.43 4.40
CA THR A 388 -1.61 8.99 4.28
C THR A 388 -2.30 8.41 5.51
N ASP A 389 -1.95 8.87 6.71
CA ASP A 389 -2.56 8.41 7.97
C ASP A 389 -3.91 9.09 8.26
N ALA A 390 -4.11 10.34 7.79
CA ALA A 390 -5.33 11.09 8.06
C ALA A 390 -6.50 10.72 7.14
N PHE A 391 -6.23 10.21 5.95
CA PHE A 391 -7.22 9.95 4.91
C PHE A 391 -7.12 8.52 4.37
N SER A 392 -7.65 7.57 5.10
CA SER A 392 -7.66 6.13 4.74
C SER A 392 -8.38 5.79 3.42
N GLN A 393 -9.04 6.76 2.79
CA GLN A 393 -9.77 6.60 1.52
C GLN A 393 -8.94 7.02 0.30
N LEU A 394 -7.77 7.63 0.53
CA LEU A 394 -6.88 8.05 -0.55
C LEU A 394 -6.05 6.86 -1.03
N GLU A 395 -5.78 6.85 -2.33
CA GLU A 395 -4.90 5.86 -2.98
C GLU A 395 -3.47 6.40 -3.20
N ASN A 396 -3.04 7.36 -2.38
CA ASN A 396 -1.73 7.99 -2.46
C ASN A 396 -0.59 6.97 -2.38
N THR A 397 -0.61 6.14 -1.34
CA THR A 397 0.37 5.08 -1.09
C THR A 397 0.36 4.04 -2.19
N GLN A 398 -0.83 3.65 -2.69
CA GLN A 398 -0.96 2.70 -3.79
C GLN A 398 -0.35 3.23 -5.08
N VAL A 399 -0.65 4.50 -5.44
CA VAL A 399 -0.08 5.14 -6.65
C VAL A 399 1.44 5.28 -6.52
N PHE A 400 1.94 5.66 -5.36
CA PHE A 400 3.39 5.73 -5.11
C PHE A 400 4.06 4.36 -5.27
N MET A 401 3.52 3.34 -4.62
CA MET A 401 4.08 1.99 -4.69
C MET A 401 3.96 1.36 -6.09
N ASN A 402 2.89 1.68 -6.83
CA ASN A 402 2.79 1.30 -8.24
C ASN A 402 3.88 1.98 -9.07
N ALA A 403 4.15 3.27 -8.83
CA ALA A 403 5.22 4.00 -9.52
C ALA A 403 6.61 3.44 -9.20
N VAL A 404 6.84 3.00 -7.96
CA VAL A 404 8.07 2.29 -7.55
C VAL A 404 8.18 0.94 -8.26
N THR A 405 7.13 0.12 -8.19
CA THR A 405 7.10 -1.23 -8.74
C THR A 405 7.22 -1.25 -10.26
N ALA A 406 6.67 -0.23 -10.94
CA ALA A 406 6.76 -0.08 -12.40
C ALA A 406 8.22 0.12 -12.92
N ASN A 407 9.20 0.27 -12.03
CA ASN A 407 10.62 0.24 -12.38
C ASN A 407 11.17 -1.19 -12.52
N PHE A 408 10.41 -2.21 -12.10
CA PHE A 408 10.92 -3.57 -11.95
C PHE A 408 10.08 -4.55 -12.76
N ASP A 409 10.69 -5.20 -13.74
CA ASP A 409 10.01 -6.19 -14.56
C ASP A 409 9.60 -7.43 -13.76
N GLY A 410 8.37 -7.90 -13.95
CA GLY A 410 7.87 -9.13 -13.35
C GLY A 410 7.63 -9.08 -11.84
N VAL A 411 7.55 -7.89 -11.27
CA VAL A 411 7.22 -7.66 -9.85
C VAL A 411 5.78 -7.19 -9.73
N THR A 412 5.03 -7.80 -8.82
CA THR A 412 3.66 -7.38 -8.50
C THR A 412 3.69 -6.51 -7.25
N ASN A 413 2.99 -5.39 -7.26
CA ASN A 413 2.84 -4.56 -6.07
C ASN A 413 1.92 -5.23 -5.04
N LEU A 414 2.46 -5.50 -3.85
CA LEU A 414 1.77 -6.07 -2.69
C LEU A 414 1.55 -5.01 -1.59
N SER A 415 1.30 -3.78 -1.96
CA SER A 415 1.05 -2.69 -1.01
C SER A 415 -0.32 -2.84 -0.35
N ILE A 416 -0.42 -3.83 0.54
CA ILE A 416 -1.63 -4.11 1.31
C ILE A 416 -1.51 -3.41 2.66
N GLU A 417 -2.30 -2.36 2.83
CA GLU A 417 -2.32 -1.60 4.07
C GLU A 417 -3.04 -2.35 5.20
N ALA A 418 -2.60 -2.07 6.43
CA ALA A 418 -3.28 -2.56 7.61
C ALA A 418 -4.68 -1.96 7.73
N LYS A 419 -5.69 -2.77 8.03
CA LYS A 419 -7.08 -2.33 8.20
C LYS A 419 -7.27 -1.73 9.59
N SER A 420 -7.81 -0.52 9.66
CA SER A 420 -8.11 0.15 10.93
C SER A 420 -9.14 -0.64 11.74
N LEU A 421 -8.89 -0.81 13.02
CA LEU A 421 -9.83 -1.38 13.99
C LEU A 421 -10.58 -0.29 14.76
N THR A 422 -10.18 0.97 14.61
CA THR A 422 -10.87 2.10 15.20
C THR A 422 -12.12 2.38 14.38
N THR A 423 -13.27 2.45 15.05
CA THR A 423 -14.53 2.84 14.41
C THR A 423 -14.44 4.34 14.13
N GLU A 424 -14.13 4.73 12.91
CA GLU A 424 -14.30 6.10 12.50
C GLU A 424 -15.80 6.39 12.48
N TYR A 425 -16.26 7.21 13.40
CA TYR A 425 -17.55 7.86 13.27
C TYR A 425 -17.40 8.89 12.15
N ASN A 426 -17.75 8.50 10.93
CA ASN A 426 -17.97 9.44 9.86
C ASN A 426 -19.09 10.39 10.29
N THR A 427 -18.73 11.49 10.91
CA THR A 427 -19.60 12.63 11.07
C THR A 427 -19.83 13.16 9.67
N CYS A 428 -20.94 12.73 9.08
CA CYS A 428 -21.39 13.22 7.78
C CYS A 428 -21.56 14.74 7.89
N LEU A 429 -20.59 15.50 7.39
CA LEU A 429 -20.61 16.96 7.34
C LEU A 429 -21.71 17.54 6.43
N LEU A 430 -22.66 16.70 6.00
CA LEU A 430 -23.86 17.09 5.24
C LEU A 430 -24.94 17.77 6.10
N TYR A 431 -24.75 17.93 7.40
CA TYR A 431 -25.75 18.53 8.31
C TYR A 431 -25.36 19.89 8.90
N THR A 432 -24.52 20.69 8.25
CA THR A 432 -24.29 22.09 8.63
C THR A 432 -24.80 23.09 7.59
N SER A 433 -25.84 22.74 6.86
CA SER A 433 -26.67 23.75 6.19
C SER A 433 -27.70 24.25 7.22
N PRO A 434 -27.67 25.51 7.65
CA PRO A 434 -28.69 26.03 8.56
C PRO A 434 -30.05 25.86 7.95
N SER A 435 -30.99 25.30 8.71
CA SER A 435 -32.36 25.16 8.32
C SER A 435 -32.94 26.56 7.95
N PRO A 436 -33.75 26.67 6.90
CA PRO A 436 -34.40 27.97 6.54
C PRO A 436 -35.29 28.57 7.64
N ARG A 437 -35.38 27.93 8.81
CA ARG A 437 -36.16 28.39 9.96
C ARG A 437 -35.38 29.18 11.00
N ASP A 438 -34.06 29.26 10.88
CA ASP A 438 -33.19 29.98 11.83
C ASP A 438 -32.81 31.39 11.37
N ILE A 439 -33.52 31.94 10.38
CA ILE A 439 -33.44 33.32 9.95
C ILE A 439 -34.79 33.96 10.21
N SER A 440 -35.04 34.39 11.45
CA SER A 440 -36.06 35.35 11.79
C SER A 440 -35.57 36.25 12.91
#